data_845f6109f19dff373348bbad5bb74c11
#
_entry.id   845f6109f19dff373348bbad5bb74c11
#
_cell.length_a   1.000
_cell.length_b   1.000
_cell.length_c   1.000
_cell.angle_alpha   90.00
_cell.angle_beta   90.00
_cell.angle_gamma   90.00
#
_symmetry.space_group_name_H-M   'P 1'
#
loop_
_entity.id
_entity.type
_entity.pdbx_description
1 polymer ?
#
loop_
_entity_poly.entity_id
_entity_poly.type
_entity_poly.pdbx_seq_one_letter_code
_entity_poly.pdbx_strand_id
1 'polypeptide(L)' 'MVVIKNIRRIDHKVAADCYIEGKETEHFYLEIDVLTMEIVTNTLGEMNAYVFHAMQKLKALVLTGNKLPATAMSMWC' A
#
# COMPACT_ATOMS: atom_id res chain seq x y z
N MET A 1 7.36 1.38 10.90
CA MET A 1 6.24 2.03 10.20
C MET A 1 6.47 2.04 8.70
N VAL A 2 5.40 2.16 7.96
CA VAL A 2 5.47 2.39 6.51
C VAL A 2 4.62 3.62 6.18
N VAL A 3 5.18 4.54 5.41
CA VAL A 3 4.47 5.72 4.92
C VAL A 3 4.05 5.42 3.48
N ILE A 4 2.78 5.65 3.18
CA ILE A 4 2.17 5.28 1.90
C ILE A 4 1.75 6.57 1.19
N LYS A 5 2.28 6.79 -0.02
CA LYS A 5 2.04 8.01 -0.78
C LYS A 5 1.51 7.69 -2.17
N ASN A 6 0.94 8.69 -2.82
CA ASN A 6 0.40 8.56 -4.18
C ASN A 6 -0.62 7.43 -4.30
N ILE A 7 -1.47 7.30 -3.29
CA ILE A 7 -2.52 6.27 -3.28
C ILE A 7 -3.53 6.63 -4.37
N ARG A 8 -3.75 5.70 -5.30
CA ARG A 8 -4.63 5.96 -6.44
C ARG A 8 -5.30 4.70 -6.93
N ARG A 9 -6.46 4.90 -7.54
CA ARG A 9 -7.21 3.82 -8.18
C ARG A 9 -6.86 3.77 -9.66
N ILE A 10 -6.56 2.57 -10.16
CA ILE A 10 -6.33 2.32 -11.59
C ILE A 10 -7.22 1.14 -11.97
N ASP A 11 -8.39 1.41 -12.57
CA ASP A 11 -9.40 0.40 -12.86
C ASP A 11 -9.81 -0.34 -11.57
N HIS A 12 -9.60 -1.66 -11.52
CA HIS A 12 -9.90 -2.48 -10.35
C HIS A 12 -8.69 -2.72 -9.46
N LYS A 13 -7.70 -1.85 -9.53
CA LYS A 13 -6.47 -1.93 -8.72
C LYS A 13 -6.28 -0.67 -7.92
N VAL A 14 -5.61 -0.80 -6.80
CA VAL A 14 -5.15 0.34 -6.00
C VAL A 14 -3.63 0.25 -5.91
N ALA A 15 -2.98 1.35 -6.24
CA ALA A 15 -1.52 1.44 -6.29
C ALA A 15 -1.02 2.53 -5.36
N ALA A 16 0.21 2.36 -4.87
CA ALA A 16 0.84 3.34 -4.02
C ALA A 16 2.35 3.15 -3.96
N ASP A 17 3.04 4.24 -3.60
CA ASP A 17 4.46 4.22 -3.30
C ASP A 17 4.61 4.12 -1.78
N CYS A 18 5.38 3.14 -1.31
CA CYS A 18 5.52 2.84 0.10
C CYS A 18 6.95 3.10 0.56
N TYR A 19 7.11 3.80 1.67
CA TYR A 19 8.41 4.24 2.18
C TYR A 19 8.67 3.59 3.54
N ILE A 20 9.71 2.76 3.60
CA ILE A 20 10.11 2.05 4.82
C ILE A 20 10.63 3.06 5.83
N GLU A 21 10.01 3.09 7.02
CA GLU A 21 10.31 4.04 8.09
C GLU A 21 10.27 5.51 7.61
N GLY A 22 9.50 5.77 6.56
CA GLY A 22 9.39 7.12 5.99
C GLY A 22 10.61 7.58 5.20
N LYS A 23 11.58 6.72 4.95
CA LYS A 23 12.82 7.07 4.24
C LYS A 23 12.63 7.06 2.74
N GLU A 24 12.97 8.14 2.07
CA GLU A 24 12.83 8.22 0.61
C GLU A 24 13.75 7.28 -0.15
N THR A 25 14.87 6.88 0.47
CA THR A 25 15.85 5.98 -0.14
C THR A 25 15.46 4.52 -0.08
N GLU A 26 14.46 4.18 0.71
CA GLU A 26 14.01 2.79 0.90
C GLU A 26 12.52 2.71 0.62
N HIS A 27 12.18 2.52 -0.64
CA HIS A 27 10.78 2.51 -1.05
C HIS A 27 10.49 1.36 -2.01
N PHE A 28 9.21 1.03 -2.09
CA PHE A 28 8.72 0.05 -3.04
C PHE A 28 7.35 0.49 -3.55
N TYR A 29 6.98 -0.02 -4.72
CA TYR A 29 5.68 0.19 -5.33
C TYR A 29 4.81 -1.03 -5.05
N LEU A 30 3.59 -0.81 -4.59
CA LEU A 30 2.64 -1.86 -4.28
C LEU A 30 1.34 -1.63 -5.04
N GLU A 31 0.82 -2.69 -5.63
CA GLU A 31 -0.44 -2.66 -6.36
C GLU A 31 -1.26 -3.86 -5.93
N ILE A 32 -2.50 -3.64 -5.53
CA ILE A 32 -3.41 -4.71 -5.14
C ILE A 32 -4.65 -4.70 -6.04
N ASP A 33 -5.19 -5.88 -6.30
CA ASP A 33 -6.45 -6.05 -7.01
C ASP A 33 -7.59 -5.93 -5.99
N VAL A 34 -8.53 -5.00 -6.22
CA VAL A 34 -9.61 -4.77 -5.25
C VAL A 34 -10.71 -5.85 -5.32
N LEU A 35 -10.75 -6.63 -6.38
CA LEU A 35 -11.72 -7.70 -6.53
C LEU A 35 -11.27 -8.98 -5.81
N THR A 36 -9.98 -9.30 -5.88
CA THR A 36 -9.42 -10.50 -5.26
C THR A 36 -8.73 -10.21 -3.94
N MET A 37 -8.39 -8.93 -3.69
CA MET A 37 -7.61 -8.49 -2.52
C MET A 37 -6.20 -9.07 -2.49
N GLU A 38 -5.67 -9.42 -3.66
CA GLU A 38 -4.33 -9.97 -3.79
C GLU A 38 -3.35 -8.94 -4.34
N ILE A 39 -2.08 -9.12 -3.99
CA ILE A 39 -1.00 -8.29 -4.53
C ILE A 39 -0.81 -8.65 -6.01
N VAL A 40 -0.83 -7.61 -6.86
CA VAL A 40 -0.55 -7.72 -8.29
C VAL A 40 0.93 -7.42 -8.53
N THR A 41 1.43 -6.35 -7.91
CA THR A 41 2.81 -5.91 -8.09
C THR A 41 3.40 -5.51 -6.74
N ASN A 42 4.60 -6.00 -6.47
CA ASN A 42 5.38 -5.64 -5.30
C ASN A 42 6.84 -5.57 -5.74
N THR A 43 7.35 -4.35 -5.94
CA THR A 43 8.70 -4.16 -6.47
C THR A 43 9.81 -4.51 -5.47
N LEU A 44 9.47 -4.67 -4.19
CA LEU A 44 10.44 -5.13 -3.20
C LEU A 44 10.82 -6.61 -3.45
N GLY A 45 9.91 -7.38 -4.05
CA GLY A 45 10.19 -8.75 -4.43
C GLY A 45 10.10 -9.77 -3.31
N GLU A 46 9.74 -9.33 -2.11
CA GLU A 46 9.59 -10.22 -0.95
C GLU A 46 8.42 -9.77 -0.09
N MET A 47 7.93 -10.65 0.76
CA MET A 47 6.93 -10.32 1.76
C MET A 47 7.63 -10.14 3.10
N ASN A 48 7.54 -8.92 3.64
CA ASN A 48 8.04 -8.61 4.97
C ASN A 48 6.99 -7.80 5.73
N ALA A 49 7.31 -7.36 6.94
CA ALA A 49 6.36 -6.61 7.77
C ALA A 49 5.89 -5.32 7.08
N TYR A 50 6.78 -4.63 6.37
CA TYR A 50 6.42 -3.38 5.69
C TYR A 50 5.43 -3.61 4.56
N VAL A 51 5.66 -4.62 3.73
CA VAL A 51 4.75 -4.98 2.64
C VAL A 51 3.41 -5.43 3.21
N PHE A 52 3.45 -6.28 4.24
CA PHE A 52 2.23 -6.79 4.88
C PHE A 52 1.37 -5.65 5.42
N HIS A 53 1.95 -4.74 6.19
CA HIS A 53 1.20 -3.64 6.79
C HIS A 53 0.73 -2.62 5.75
N ALA A 54 1.52 -2.35 4.71
CA ALA A 54 1.09 -1.51 3.60
C ALA A 54 -0.11 -2.13 2.89
N MET A 55 -0.06 -3.42 2.59
CA MET A 55 -1.14 -4.16 1.96
C MET A 55 -2.41 -4.10 2.81
N GLN A 56 -2.29 -4.36 4.11
CA GLN A 56 -3.44 -4.33 5.02
C GLN A 56 -4.06 -2.93 5.08
N LYS A 57 -3.23 -1.88 5.08
CA LYS A 57 -3.73 -0.51 5.10
C LYS A 57 -4.49 -0.18 3.82
N LEU A 58 -3.95 -0.55 2.66
CA LEU A 58 -4.62 -0.32 1.38
C LEU A 58 -5.95 -1.07 1.32
N LYS A 59 -5.99 -2.32 1.76
CA LYS A 59 -7.22 -3.11 1.82
C LYS A 59 -8.26 -2.44 2.73
N ALA A 60 -7.85 -1.97 3.89
CA ALA A 60 -8.76 -1.30 4.82
C ALA A 60 -9.35 -0.03 4.20
N LEU A 61 -8.54 0.76 3.50
CA LEU A 61 -9.00 1.96 2.82
C LEU A 61 -10.01 1.64 1.72
N VAL A 62 -9.77 0.59 0.96
CA VAL A 62 -10.71 0.14 -0.09
C VAL A 62 -12.04 -0.29 0.54
N LEU A 63 -11.99 -1.05 1.62
CA LEU A 63 -13.20 -1.59 2.27
C LEU A 63 -14.07 -0.52 2.93
N THR A 64 -13.54 0.66 3.22
CA THR A 64 -14.37 1.74 3.78
C THR A 64 -15.37 2.28 2.75
N GLY A 65 -15.11 2.10 1.46
CA GLY A 65 -15.94 2.64 0.40
C GLY A 65 -15.85 4.14 0.22
N ASN A 66 -15.02 4.82 0.99
CA ASN A 66 -14.81 6.27 0.90
C ASN A 66 -13.78 6.58 -0.18
N LYS A 67 -13.68 7.89 -0.52
CA LYS A 67 -12.65 8.36 -1.42
C LYS A 67 -11.28 8.03 -0.83
N LEU A 68 -10.38 7.48 -1.64
CA LEU A 68 -9.03 7.16 -1.20
C LEU A 68 -8.26 8.42 -0.85
N PRO A 69 -7.57 8.46 0.29
CA PRO A 69 -6.68 9.57 0.60
C PRO A 69 -5.44 9.49 -0.29
N ALA A 70 -4.75 10.62 -0.47
CA ALA A 70 -3.50 10.62 -1.22
C ALA A 70 -2.37 9.94 -0.47
N THR A 71 -2.39 10.03 0.86
CA THR A 71 -1.36 9.46 1.74
C THR A 71 -1.98 8.74 2.92
N ALA A 72 -1.24 7.80 3.47
CA ALA A 72 -1.61 7.10 4.69
C ALA A 72 -0.34 6.61 5.39
N MET A 73 -0.48 6.07 6.57
CA MET A 73 0.64 5.54 7.32
C MET A 73 0.15 4.35 8.14
N SER A 74 1.00 3.34 8.26
CA SER A 74 0.74 2.21 9.14
C SER A 74 1.89 2.09 10.13
N MET A 75 1.54 1.98 11.42
CA MET A 75 2.50 1.83 12.50
C MET A 75 2.20 0.55 13.27
N TRP A 76 3.24 -0.09 13.74
CA TRP A 76 3.10 -1.29 14.56
C TRP A 76 4.29 -1.41 15.51
N CYS A 77 4.13 -2.18 16.56
CA CYS A 77 5.21 -2.42 17.52
C CYS A 77 5.98 -3.68 17.18
#